data_00bbe7a35b21527a924cda862c49b341
#
_entry.id   00bbe7a35b21527a924cda862c49b341
#
_cell.length_a   1.000
_cell.length_b   1.000
_cell.length_c   1.000
_cell.angle_alpha   90.00
_cell.angle_beta   90.00
_cell.angle_gamma   90.00
#
_symmetry.space_group_name_H-M   'P 1'
#
loop_
_entity.id
_entity.type
_entity.pdbx_description
1 polymer ?
#
loop_
_entity_poly.entity_id
_entity_poly.type
_entity_poly.pdbx_seq_one_letter_code
_entity_poly.pdbx_strand_id
1 'polypeptide(L)'
;DALVFYRLGDFYEMFFEDAKIASCELDLVLTGRNAGVKDRVPMCGVPFHALTGYIQRLVQKGYKVAIVEQMEDPALAKGLVKRDVIKVVTPGTVIDELFDERSSIYLAAVVDYQYGFALSICEMSTGETTVTHIPRNILHLQQTLLKNNIREIVVKEGFDEKFIRAVRDLSAVAISYCAEDQIGEEYLPLCEEVSDGAQREAYGLMLNYLIETQMRMMH
;
A
#
# COMPACT_ATOMS: atom_id res chain seq x y z
N ASP A 1 -2.54 3.40 8.24
CA ASP A 1 -1.34 4.20 8.60
C ASP A 1 -0.49 4.52 7.36
N ALA A 2 -0.92 5.50 6.56
CA ALA A 2 -0.18 6.00 5.41
C ALA A 2 0.14 7.48 5.60
N LEU A 3 1.32 7.91 5.13
CA LEU A 3 1.67 9.33 5.07
C LEU A 3 0.83 10.01 3.99
N VAL A 4 0.18 11.11 4.32
CA VAL A 4 -0.76 11.77 3.42
C VAL A 4 -0.10 12.95 2.71
N PHE A 5 -0.10 12.90 1.38
CA PHE A 5 0.44 13.93 0.50
C PHE A 5 -0.71 14.68 -0.15
N TYR A 6 -0.95 15.92 0.28
CA TYR A 6 -2.03 16.77 -0.20
C TYR A 6 -1.58 17.66 -1.36
N ARG A 7 -2.22 17.56 -2.52
CA ARG A 7 -2.00 18.49 -3.62
C ARG A 7 -2.53 19.89 -3.26
N LEU A 8 -1.64 20.86 -3.24
CA LEU A 8 -1.92 22.27 -2.99
C LEU A 8 -1.14 23.13 -4.00
N GLY A 9 -1.80 23.48 -5.10
CA GLY A 9 -1.15 24.17 -6.22
C GLY A 9 -0.04 23.33 -6.83
N ASP A 10 1.18 23.84 -6.86
CA ASP A 10 2.36 23.17 -7.46
C ASP A 10 3.13 22.30 -6.48
N PHE A 11 2.59 22.07 -5.28
CA PHE A 11 3.21 21.25 -4.24
C PHE A 11 2.30 20.14 -3.77
N TYR A 12 2.94 19.07 -3.24
CA TYR A 12 2.31 18.16 -2.29
C TYR A 12 2.80 18.51 -0.90
N GLU A 13 1.87 18.84 -0.03
CA GLU A 13 2.14 19.23 1.35
C GLU A 13 1.72 18.14 2.33
N MET A 14 2.52 17.93 3.35
CA MET A 14 2.26 17.03 4.46
C MET A 14 2.13 17.86 5.73
N PHE A 15 1.29 17.40 6.67
CA PHE A 15 0.94 18.14 7.88
C PHE A 15 1.10 17.27 9.13
N PHE A 16 1.17 17.91 10.29
CA PHE A 16 1.21 17.26 11.62
C PHE A 16 2.34 16.22 11.73
N GLU A 17 2.02 15.01 12.16
CA GLU A 17 3.01 13.93 12.32
C GLU A 17 3.58 13.47 10.99
N ASP A 18 2.77 13.43 9.92
CA ASP A 18 3.25 13.07 8.59
C ASP A 18 4.35 14.03 8.11
N ALA A 19 4.20 15.33 8.40
CA ALA A 19 5.22 16.32 8.06
C ALA A 19 6.53 16.09 8.84
N LYS A 20 6.45 15.71 10.12
CA LYS A 20 7.64 15.42 10.94
C LYS A 20 8.37 14.18 10.43
N ILE A 21 7.61 13.10 10.14
CA ILE A 21 8.16 11.86 9.59
C ILE A 21 8.79 12.15 8.23
N ALA A 22 8.03 12.73 7.30
CA ALA A 22 8.50 13.01 5.93
C ALA A 22 9.71 13.95 5.91
N SER A 23 9.74 14.98 6.77
CA SER A 23 10.89 15.88 6.84
C SER A 23 12.17 15.17 7.28
N CYS A 24 12.06 14.26 8.25
CA CYS A 24 13.17 13.45 8.72
C CYS A 24 13.65 12.45 7.67
N GLU A 25 12.72 11.71 7.07
CA GLU A 25 13.02 10.61 6.15
C GLU A 25 13.50 11.07 4.76
N LEU A 26 13.11 12.28 4.36
CA LEU A 26 13.36 12.84 3.04
C LEU A 26 14.35 14.02 3.06
N ASP A 27 14.85 14.42 4.24
CA ASP A 27 15.71 15.59 4.46
C ASP A 27 15.04 16.90 3.99
N LEU A 28 13.73 17.06 4.30
CA LEU A 28 12.98 18.25 3.95
C LEU A 28 12.97 19.25 5.09
N VAL A 29 12.87 20.53 4.75
CA VAL A 29 12.71 21.59 5.76
C VAL A 29 11.34 21.50 6.41
N LEU A 30 11.30 21.24 7.71
CA LEU A 30 10.07 21.32 8.49
C LEU A 30 9.74 22.78 8.79
N THR A 31 8.59 23.24 8.31
CA THR A 31 8.08 24.60 8.53
C THR A 31 6.80 24.54 9.37
N GLY A 32 6.11 25.67 9.48
CA GLY A 32 4.79 25.70 10.11
C GLY A 32 3.85 26.61 9.36
N ARG A 33 2.59 26.17 9.21
CA ARG A 33 1.50 26.92 8.57
C ARG A 33 0.54 27.48 9.62
N ASN A 34 0.12 28.73 9.48
CA ASN A 34 -0.95 29.29 10.28
C ASN A 34 -2.29 28.75 9.77
N ALA A 35 -2.98 27.97 10.60
CA ALA A 35 -4.27 27.34 10.25
C ALA A 35 -5.43 27.84 11.12
N GLY A 36 -5.31 29.07 11.67
CA GLY A 36 -6.34 29.64 12.56
C GLY A 36 -6.36 29.04 13.98
N VAL A 37 -5.39 28.20 14.32
CA VAL A 37 -5.16 27.66 15.66
C VAL A 37 -4.02 28.41 16.36
N LYS A 38 -3.93 28.28 17.70
CA LYS A 38 -2.97 29.02 18.53
C LYS A 38 -1.52 28.75 18.11
N ASP A 39 -1.21 27.50 17.78
CA ASP A 39 0.14 27.07 17.37
C ASP A 39 0.18 26.83 15.87
N ARG A 40 1.35 27.06 15.26
CA ARG A 40 1.56 26.76 13.85
C ARG A 40 1.54 25.25 13.62
N VAL A 41 0.77 24.81 12.63
CA VAL A 41 0.72 23.39 12.23
C VAL A 41 2.02 23.01 11.55
N PRO A 42 2.75 21.98 12.02
CA PRO A 42 3.94 21.47 11.36
C PRO A 42 3.61 21.10 9.90
N MET A 43 4.46 21.50 8.97
CA MET A 43 4.26 21.29 7.53
C MET A 43 5.61 21.11 6.84
N CYS A 44 5.67 20.23 5.87
CA CYS A 44 6.70 20.20 4.84
C CYS A 44 6.06 19.92 3.48
N GLY A 45 6.79 20.11 2.40
CA GLY A 45 6.23 19.91 1.06
C GLY A 45 7.30 19.63 0.02
N VAL A 46 6.86 19.02 -1.07
CA VAL A 46 7.68 18.69 -2.24
C VAL A 46 7.02 19.22 -3.51
N PRO A 47 7.78 19.66 -4.52
CA PRO A 47 7.23 20.06 -5.81
C PRO A 47 6.52 18.88 -6.47
N PHE A 48 5.36 19.13 -7.11
CA PHE A 48 4.55 18.06 -7.70
C PHE A 48 5.30 17.23 -8.76
N HIS A 49 6.13 17.87 -9.56
CA HIS A 49 6.90 17.21 -10.61
C HIS A 49 8.03 16.30 -10.07
N ALA A 50 8.39 16.46 -8.80
CA ALA A 50 9.40 15.64 -8.14
C ALA A 50 8.80 14.57 -7.22
N LEU A 51 7.45 14.52 -7.08
CA LEU A 51 6.71 13.65 -6.16
C LEU A 51 7.21 12.20 -6.19
N THR A 52 7.34 11.66 -7.37
CA THR A 52 7.66 10.26 -7.63
C THR A 52 8.95 9.81 -6.95
N GLY A 53 10.03 10.59 -7.05
CA GLY A 53 11.30 10.28 -6.38
C GLY A 53 11.22 10.33 -4.85
N TYR A 54 10.38 11.19 -4.30
CA TYR A 54 10.15 11.25 -2.86
C TYR A 54 9.32 10.09 -2.35
N ILE A 55 8.24 9.72 -3.06
CA ILE A 55 7.44 8.54 -2.73
C ILE A 55 8.31 7.29 -2.76
N GLN A 56 9.13 7.12 -3.79
CA GLN A 56 10.04 5.99 -3.92
C GLN A 56 10.95 5.83 -2.70
N ARG A 57 11.56 6.91 -2.22
CA ARG A 57 12.41 6.88 -1.03
C ARG A 57 11.65 6.45 0.24
N LEU A 58 10.42 6.92 0.42
CA LEU A 58 9.58 6.52 1.56
C LEU A 58 9.16 5.06 1.49
N VAL A 59 8.70 4.63 0.32
CA VAL A 59 8.22 3.25 0.12
C VAL A 59 9.36 2.24 0.24
N GLN A 60 10.57 2.56 -0.22
CA GLN A 60 11.77 1.74 0.00
C GLN A 60 12.12 1.58 1.50
N LYS A 61 11.73 2.55 2.33
CA LYS A 61 11.87 2.49 3.79
C LYS A 61 10.68 1.81 4.50
N GLY A 62 9.71 1.28 3.73
CA GLY A 62 8.55 0.56 4.24
C GLY A 62 7.33 1.43 4.56
N TYR A 63 7.36 2.74 4.27
CA TYR A 63 6.20 3.61 4.46
C TYR A 63 5.17 3.43 3.35
N LYS A 64 3.90 3.64 3.68
CA LYS A 64 2.81 3.79 2.72
C LYS A 64 2.54 5.27 2.50
N VAL A 65 2.16 5.65 1.29
CA VAL A 65 1.88 7.04 0.92
C VAL A 65 0.52 7.14 0.26
N ALA A 66 -0.38 7.93 0.84
CA ALA A 66 -1.67 8.26 0.27
C ALA A 66 -1.57 9.57 -0.51
N ILE A 67 -1.91 9.54 -1.79
CA ILE A 67 -1.90 10.69 -2.68
C ILE A 67 -3.30 11.28 -2.74
N VAL A 68 -3.44 12.54 -2.33
CA VAL A 68 -4.69 13.30 -2.33
C VAL A 68 -4.62 14.37 -3.42
N GLU A 69 -5.49 14.25 -4.41
CA GLU A 69 -5.57 15.19 -5.54
C GLU A 69 -6.77 16.14 -5.45
N GLN A 70 -6.66 17.25 -6.15
CA GLN A 70 -7.75 18.19 -6.39
C GLN A 70 -8.67 17.59 -7.47
N MET A 71 -9.94 17.39 -7.13
CA MET A 71 -10.94 16.78 -8.01
C MET A 71 -11.66 17.79 -8.91
N GLU A 72 -11.34 19.08 -8.78
CA GLU A 72 -11.93 20.18 -9.56
C GLU A 72 -10.89 21.29 -9.78
N ASP A 73 -11.10 22.09 -10.83
CA ASP A 73 -10.23 23.23 -11.11
C ASP A 73 -10.38 24.28 -9.99
N PRO A 74 -9.28 24.64 -9.28
CA PRO A 74 -9.31 25.66 -8.24
C PRO A 74 -9.85 27.01 -8.71
N ALA A 75 -9.69 27.35 -9.99
CA ALA A 75 -10.19 28.60 -10.58
C ALA A 75 -11.71 28.61 -10.73
N LEU A 76 -12.37 27.46 -10.79
CA LEU A 76 -13.80 27.28 -10.94
C LEU A 76 -14.52 26.94 -9.63
N ALA A 77 -13.77 26.57 -8.59
CA ALA A 77 -14.33 26.14 -7.32
C ALA A 77 -15.00 27.29 -6.56
N LYS A 78 -16.27 27.09 -6.17
CA LYS A 78 -17.02 28.03 -5.32
C LYS A 78 -16.78 27.64 -3.85
N GLY A 79 -15.58 27.91 -3.31
CA GLY A 79 -15.26 27.61 -1.92
C GLY A 79 -14.02 26.73 -1.79
N LEU A 80 -14.06 25.74 -0.88
CA LEU A 80 -12.95 24.79 -0.71
C LEU A 80 -12.94 23.80 -1.88
N VAL A 81 -11.81 23.71 -2.57
CA VAL A 81 -11.58 22.74 -3.65
C VAL A 81 -11.77 21.33 -3.10
N LYS A 82 -12.63 20.55 -3.75
CA LYS A 82 -12.85 19.13 -3.40
C LYS A 82 -11.56 18.34 -3.64
N ARG A 83 -11.22 17.51 -2.67
CA ARG A 83 -10.06 16.62 -2.73
C ARG A 83 -10.46 15.21 -2.41
N ASP A 84 -9.77 14.25 -3.00
CA ASP A 84 -9.96 12.84 -2.69
C ASP A 84 -8.63 12.09 -2.77
N VAL A 85 -8.55 10.96 -2.05
CA VAL A 85 -7.43 10.02 -2.17
C VAL A 85 -7.58 9.31 -3.51
N ILE A 86 -6.61 9.49 -4.40
CA ILE A 86 -6.62 8.84 -5.71
C ILE A 86 -5.83 7.54 -5.76
N LYS A 87 -4.84 7.40 -4.88
CA LYS A 87 -3.96 6.23 -4.82
C LYS A 87 -3.30 6.11 -3.46
N VAL A 88 -3.12 4.86 -3.00
CA VAL A 88 -2.22 4.54 -1.89
C VAL A 88 -1.07 3.72 -2.44
N VAL A 89 0.14 4.28 -2.36
CA VAL A 89 1.37 3.61 -2.80
C VAL A 89 1.98 2.87 -1.62
N THR A 90 2.23 1.59 -1.79
CA THR A 90 2.78 0.69 -0.76
C THR A 90 4.01 -0.05 -1.28
N PRO A 91 4.83 -0.66 -0.42
CA PRO A 91 6.02 -1.41 -0.84
C PRO A 91 5.74 -2.53 -1.86
N GLY A 92 4.56 -3.14 -1.81
CA GLY A 92 4.14 -4.21 -2.71
C GLY A 92 3.32 -3.77 -3.91
N THR A 93 2.82 -2.52 -3.93
CA THR A 93 1.98 -2.00 -5.02
C THR A 93 2.65 -0.91 -5.85
N VAL A 94 3.92 -0.69 -5.66
CA VAL A 94 4.70 0.23 -6.49
C VAL A 94 4.87 -0.38 -7.87
N ILE A 95 3.99 0.00 -8.80
CA ILE A 95 4.15 -0.25 -10.22
C ILE A 95 4.73 1.03 -10.78
N ASP A 96 6.01 1.07 -11.09
CA ASP A 96 6.54 2.30 -11.65
C ASP A 96 7.65 2.09 -12.66
N GLU A 97 7.55 2.87 -13.72
CA GLU A 97 8.60 3.17 -14.68
C GLU A 97 9.90 3.70 -14.01
N LEU A 98 9.86 3.90 -12.68
CA LEU A 98 10.94 4.46 -11.87
C LEU A 98 11.80 3.43 -11.14
N PHE A 99 11.34 2.20 -11.02
CA PHE A 99 12.18 1.10 -10.60
C PHE A 99 12.81 0.50 -11.84
N ASP A 100 14.13 0.24 -11.78
CA ASP A 100 14.88 -0.43 -12.82
C ASP A 100 14.02 -1.55 -13.42
N GLU A 101 13.71 -1.49 -14.72
CA GLU A 101 12.78 -2.35 -15.47
C GLU A 101 13.00 -3.88 -15.29
N ARG A 102 13.96 -4.26 -14.43
CA ARG A 102 14.40 -5.65 -14.23
C ARG A 102 13.97 -6.29 -12.91
N SER A 103 13.32 -5.58 -12.01
CA SER A 103 12.91 -6.18 -10.73
C SER A 103 11.40 -6.33 -10.64
N SER A 104 10.90 -7.53 -10.87
CA SER A 104 9.51 -7.89 -10.59
C SER A 104 9.19 -7.65 -9.11
N ILE A 105 8.11 -6.95 -8.85
CA ILE A 105 7.59 -6.69 -7.49
C ILE A 105 6.43 -7.63 -7.24
N TYR A 106 6.53 -8.38 -6.15
CA TYR A 106 5.51 -9.34 -5.76
C TYR A 106 4.82 -8.90 -4.48
N LEU A 107 3.50 -8.96 -4.53
CA LEU A 107 2.58 -8.83 -3.41
C LEU A 107 2.02 -10.21 -3.08
N ALA A 108 1.88 -10.56 -1.79
CA ALA A 108 1.21 -11.80 -1.41
C ALA A 108 0.09 -11.52 -0.41
N ALA A 109 -1.07 -12.14 -0.61
CA ALA A 109 -2.07 -12.28 0.44
C ALA A 109 -1.90 -13.62 1.13
N VAL A 110 -1.99 -13.64 2.46
CA VAL A 110 -1.76 -14.82 3.29
C VAL A 110 -2.97 -15.06 4.19
N VAL A 111 -3.57 -16.23 4.07
CA VAL A 111 -4.66 -16.70 4.91
C VAL A 111 -4.20 -17.89 5.73
N ASP A 112 -4.46 -17.83 7.03
CA ASP A 112 -4.19 -18.93 7.96
C ASP A 112 -5.40 -19.87 8.00
N TYR A 113 -5.17 -21.15 7.84
CA TYR A 113 -6.20 -22.17 7.97
C TYR A 113 -5.68 -23.37 8.79
N GLN A 114 -6.55 -24.31 9.10
CA GLN A 114 -6.28 -25.39 10.07
C GLN A 114 -4.96 -26.15 9.80
N TYR A 115 -4.60 -26.33 8.54
CA TYR A 115 -3.46 -27.19 8.16
C TYR A 115 -2.25 -26.42 7.60
N GLY A 116 -2.36 -25.10 7.42
CA GLY A 116 -1.28 -24.32 6.82
C GLY A 116 -1.64 -22.88 6.52
N PHE A 117 -0.95 -22.34 5.54
CA PHE A 117 -1.26 -21.06 4.94
C PHE A 117 -1.66 -21.23 3.48
N ALA A 118 -2.71 -20.54 3.06
CA ALA A 118 -3.01 -20.33 1.67
C ALA A 118 -2.42 -18.97 1.24
N LEU A 119 -1.71 -18.95 0.14
CA LEU A 119 -1.10 -17.75 -0.41
C LEU A 119 -1.66 -17.47 -1.80
N SER A 120 -1.96 -16.21 -2.06
CA SER A 120 -2.11 -15.65 -3.40
C SER A 120 -0.92 -14.73 -3.63
N ILE A 121 -0.13 -14.98 -4.67
CA ILE A 121 1.09 -14.23 -5.00
C ILE A 121 0.88 -13.59 -6.36
N CYS A 122 0.91 -12.27 -6.42
CA CYS A 122 0.70 -11.47 -7.64
C CYS A 122 1.99 -10.76 -8.04
N GLU A 123 2.38 -10.92 -9.30
CA GLU A 123 3.41 -10.11 -9.94
C GLU A 123 2.73 -8.81 -10.43
N MET A 124 3.15 -7.67 -9.87
CA MET A 124 2.40 -6.42 -9.99
C MET A 124 2.50 -5.77 -11.38
N SER A 125 3.52 -6.06 -12.17
CA SER A 125 3.66 -5.45 -13.50
C SER A 125 2.83 -6.17 -14.56
N THR A 126 2.64 -7.48 -14.41
CA THR A 126 1.90 -8.32 -15.37
C THR A 126 0.49 -8.66 -14.91
N GLY A 127 0.24 -8.61 -13.59
CA GLY A 127 -0.98 -9.11 -12.97
C GLY A 127 -1.03 -10.64 -12.85
N GLU A 128 0.04 -11.34 -13.24
CA GLU A 128 0.10 -12.80 -13.11
C GLU A 128 -0.01 -13.20 -11.64
N THR A 129 -1.01 -14.02 -11.33
CA THR A 129 -1.30 -14.43 -9.96
C THR A 129 -1.26 -15.94 -9.81
N THR A 130 -0.52 -16.39 -8.81
CA THR A 130 -0.40 -17.80 -8.44
C THR A 130 -1.00 -18.02 -7.06
N VAL A 131 -1.81 -19.07 -6.90
CA VAL A 131 -2.33 -19.51 -5.59
C VAL A 131 -1.68 -20.82 -5.17
N THR A 132 -1.32 -20.95 -3.90
CA THR A 132 -0.64 -22.13 -3.37
C THR A 132 -0.93 -22.35 -1.89
N HIS A 133 -0.64 -23.57 -1.42
CA HIS A 133 -0.63 -23.90 0.02
C HIS A 133 0.79 -24.13 0.51
N ILE A 134 1.06 -23.72 1.73
CA ILE A 134 2.28 -24.06 2.44
C ILE A 134 1.98 -24.60 3.84
N PRO A 135 2.83 -25.46 4.42
CA PRO A 135 2.66 -25.91 5.79
C PRO A 135 2.61 -24.76 6.80
N ARG A 136 1.89 -24.93 7.91
CA ARG A 136 1.84 -23.97 9.01
C ARG A 136 3.15 -23.96 9.79
N ASN A 137 4.18 -23.42 9.16
CA ASN A 137 5.55 -23.37 9.69
C ASN A 137 6.15 -21.99 9.39
N ILE A 138 6.66 -21.33 10.44
CA ILE A 138 7.24 -19.98 10.35
C ILE A 138 8.40 -19.93 9.34
N LEU A 139 9.32 -20.89 9.45
CA LEU A 139 10.51 -20.93 8.60
C LEU A 139 10.13 -21.14 7.13
N HIS A 140 9.13 -22.00 6.89
CA HIS A 140 8.64 -22.25 5.52
C HIS A 140 7.98 -21.00 4.93
N LEU A 141 7.17 -20.27 5.72
CA LEU A 141 6.60 -18.99 5.31
C LEU A 141 7.69 -17.99 4.95
N GLN A 142 8.67 -17.78 5.85
CA GLN A 142 9.79 -16.87 5.61
C GLN A 142 10.57 -17.24 4.33
N GLN A 143 10.89 -18.51 4.15
CA GLN A 143 11.57 -18.99 2.94
C GLN A 143 10.76 -18.75 1.67
N THR A 144 9.44 -18.96 1.73
CA THR A 144 8.55 -18.70 0.59
C THR A 144 8.52 -17.23 0.23
N LEU A 145 8.42 -16.34 1.23
CA LEU A 145 8.40 -14.89 1.02
C LEU A 145 9.72 -14.41 0.38
N LEU A 146 10.85 -14.86 0.90
CA LEU A 146 12.17 -14.47 0.40
C LEU A 146 12.46 -15.04 -0.99
N LYS A 147 12.14 -16.32 -1.22
CA LYS A 147 12.36 -17.00 -2.51
C LYS A 147 11.60 -16.33 -3.65
N ASN A 148 10.39 -15.88 -3.38
CA ASN A 148 9.55 -15.20 -4.38
C ASN A 148 9.74 -13.68 -4.39
N ASN A 149 10.75 -13.14 -3.71
CA ASN A 149 11.03 -11.70 -3.64
C ASN A 149 9.79 -10.86 -3.26
N ILE A 150 8.97 -11.39 -2.32
CA ILE A 150 7.74 -10.71 -1.88
C ILE A 150 8.13 -9.48 -1.06
N ARG A 151 7.62 -8.32 -1.41
CA ARG A 151 7.90 -7.04 -0.76
C ARG A 151 6.86 -6.66 0.27
N GLU A 152 5.67 -7.20 0.15
CA GLU A 152 4.57 -6.94 1.06
C GLU A 152 3.67 -8.15 1.19
N ILE A 153 3.20 -8.41 2.40
CA ILE A 153 2.11 -9.35 2.64
C ILE A 153 0.86 -8.62 3.09
N VAL A 154 -0.28 -9.11 2.65
CA VAL A 154 -1.61 -8.70 3.08
C VAL A 154 -2.20 -9.80 3.92
N VAL A 155 -2.67 -9.46 5.11
CA VAL A 155 -3.31 -10.38 6.05
C VAL A 155 -4.60 -9.77 6.59
N LYS A 156 -5.49 -10.60 7.11
CA LYS A 156 -6.66 -10.11 7.84
C LYS A 156 -6.28 -9.60 9.23
N GLU A 157 -7.09 -8.70 9.77
CA GLU A 157 -7.00 -8.34 11.18
C GLU A 157 -7.16 -9.58 12.08
N GLY A 158 -6.33 -9.68 13.11
CA GLY A 158 -6.32 -10.85 14.00
C GLY A 158 -5.49 -12.04 13.50
N PHE A 159 -4.72 -11.87 12.42
CA PHE A 159 -3.75 -12.88 12.00
C PHE A 159 -2.76 -13.22 13.13
N ASP A 160 -2.30 -14.47 13.23
CA ASP A 160 -1.47 -14.98 14.35
C ASP A 160 -0.20 -14.12 14.53
N GLU A 161 -0.09 -13.47 15.69
CA GLU A 161 1.01 -12.57 16.06
C GLU A 161 2.39 -13.21 15.99
N LYS A 162 2.51 -14.53 16.17
CA LYS A 162 3.80 -15.21 16.04
C LYS A 162 4.33 -15.15 14.61
N PHE A 163 3.43 -15.32 13.63
CA PHE A 163 3.78 -15.22 12.22
C PHE A 163 4.02 -13.77 11.80
N ILE A 164 3.22 -12.84 12.32
CA ILE A 164 3.43 -11.41 12.10
C ILE A 164 4.82 -10.97 12.56
N ARG A 165 5.22 -11.35 13.77
CA ARG A 165 6.58 -11.07 14.29
C ARG A 165 7.67 -11.68 13.42
N ALA A 166 7.51 -12.95 13.04
CA ALA A 166 8.47 -13.63 12.19
C ALA A 166 8.63 -12.97 10.82
N VAL A 167 7.56 -12.39 10.25
CA VAL A 167 7.63 -11.63 9.00
C VAL A 167 8.30 -10.27 9.22
N ARG A 168 8.00 -9.58 10.32
CA ARG A 168 8.66 -8.31 10.69
C ARG A 168 10.18 -8.46 10.83
N ASP A 169 10.65 -9.62 11.30
CA ASP A 169 12.09 -9.93 11.40
C ASP A 169 12.76 -9.99 10.00
N LEU A 170 11.98 -10.15 8.94
CA LEU A 170 12.45 -10.08 7.56
C LEU A 170 12.46 -8.63 7.04
N SER A 171 13.14 -7.73 7.59
CA SER A 171 13.14 -6.26 7.33
C SER A 171 12.79 -5.79 5.89
N ALA A 172 12.79 -6.68 4.91
CA ALA A 172 12.47 -6.41 3.51
C ALA A 172 10.99 -6.64 3.13
N VAL A 173 10.14 -7.14 4.05
CA VAL A 173 8.74 -7.47 3.79
C VAL A 173 7.84 -6.60 4.65
N ALA A 174 7.06 -5.75 4.01
CA ALA A 174 6.03 -4.95 4.68
C ALA A 174 4.79 -5.80 5.01
N ILE A 175 4.03 -5.37 6.03
CA ILE A 175 2.79 -6.04 6.43
C ILE A 175 1.64 -5.05 6.32
N SER A 176 0.60 -5.45 5.64
CA SER A 176 -0.64 -4.70 5.47
C SER A 176 -1.83 -5.50 5.96
N TYR A 177 -2.81 -4.80 6.47
CA TYR A 177 -4.06 -5.39 6.94
C TYR A 177 -5.19 -4.95 6.00
N CYS A 178 -6.05 -5.89 5.64
CA CYS A 178 -7.28 -5.64 4.91
C CYS A 178 -8.45 -6.13 5.75
N ALA A 179 -9.43 -5.26 5.98
CA ALA A 179 -10.57 -5.55 6.84
C ALA A 179 -11.75 -6.19 6.09
N GLU A 180 -11.82 -6.02 4.78
CA GLU A 180 -12.94 -6.51 3.99
C GLU A 180 -12.83 -8.01 3.70
N ASP A 181 -13.89 -8.73 4.06
CA ASP A 181 -14.01 -10.18 3.86
C ASP A 181 -14.78 -10.56 2.59
N GLN A 182 -15.44 -9.59 1.93
CA GLN A 182 -16.32 -9.85 0.80
C GLN A 182 -15.76 -9.22 -0.47
N ILE A 183 -15.62 -10.05 -1.49
CA ILE A 183 -15.27 -9.62 -2.84
C ILE A 183 -16.50 -8.99 -3.46
N GLY A 184 -16.38 -7.82 -4.09
CA GLY A 184 -17.45 -7.21 -4.87
C GLY A 184 -17.98 -8.17 -5.95
N GLU A 185 -19.29 -8.14 -6.22
CA GLU A 185 -19.95 -9.06 -7.16
C GLU A 185 -19.29 -9.02 -8.55
N GLU A 186 -18.78 -7.87 -8.96
CA GLU A 186 -18.07 -7.70 -10.23
C GLU A 186 -16.76 -8.49 -10.35
N TYR A 187 -16.12 -8.84 -9.21
CA TYR A 187 -14.86 -9.58 -9.17
C TYR A 187 -15.04 -11.07 -8.87
N LEU A 188 -16.24 -11.52 -8.53
CA LEU A 188 -16.55 -12.95 -8.28
C LEU A 188 -16.10 -13.87 -9.44
N PRO A 189 -16.31 -13.50 -10.72
CA PRO A 189 -15.85 -14.33 -11.83
C PRO A 189 -14.36 -14.63 -11.83
N LEU A 190 -13.54 -13.71 -11.34
CA LEU A 190 -12.08 -13.92 -11.23
C LEU A 190 -11.72 -15.01 -10.21
N CYS A 191 -12.60 -15.25 -9.25
CA CYS A 191 -12.38 -16.24 -8.19
C CYS A 191 -12.96 -17.62 -8.54
N GLU A 192 -13.78 -17.75 -9.59
CA GLU A 192 -14.44 -19.01 -9.95
C GLU A 192 -13.46 -20.09 -10.38
N GLU A 193 -12.32 -19.72 -10.95
CA GLU A 193 -11.26 -20.67 -11.35
C GLU A 193 -10.54 -21.30 -10.15
N VAL A 194 -10.65 -20.68 -8.96
CA VAL A 194 -10.01 -21.17 -7.73
C VAL A 194 -10.97 -22.08 -6.98
N SER A 195 -10.80 -23.39 -7.11
CA SER A 195 -11.71 -24.39 -6.52
C SER A 195 -11.53 -24.55 -5.01
N ASP A 196 -10.31 -24.41 -4.49
CA ASP A 196 -10.00 -24.54 -3.07
C ASP A 196 -10.45 -23.31 -2.26
N GLY A 197 -11.15 -23.54 -1.14
CA GLY A 197 -11.75 -22.46 -0.35
C GLY A 197 -10.74 -21.51 0.29
N ALA A 198 -9.65 -22.05 0.85
CA ALA A 198 -8.62 -21.23 1.49
C ALA A 198 -7.79 -20.43 0.47
N GLN A 199 -7.50 -21.01 -0.69
CA GLN A 199 -6.84 -20.32 -1.80
C GLN A 199 -7.73 -19.22 -2.38
N ARG A 200 -9.05 -19.49 -2.52
CA ARG A 200 -10.03 -18.50 -2.96
C ARG A 200 -10.11 -17.33 -2.00
N GLU A 201 -10.08 -17.59 -0.70
CA GLU A 201 -10.05 -16.56 0.33
C GLU A 201 -8.78 -15.71 0.24
N ALA A 202 -7.61 -16.33 0.05
CA ALA A 202 -6.35 -15.61 -0.13
C ALA A 202 -6.36 -14.75 -1.42
N TYR A 203 -6.95 -15.26 -2.50
CA TYR A 203 -7.10 -14.51 -3.74
C TYR A 203 -8.06 -13.34 -3.58
N GLY A 204 -9.19 -13.55 -2.89
CA GLY A 204 -10.15 -12.50 -2.58
C GLY A 204 -9.55 -11.39 -1.72
N LEU A 205 -8.77 -11.76 -0.69
CA LEU A 205 -8.04 -10.80 0.15
C LEU A 205 -7.06 -9.95 -0.68
N MET A 206 -6.36 -10.58 -1.64
CA MET A 206 -5.49 -9.89 -2.59
C MET A 206 -6.28 -8.87 -3.42
N LEU A 207 -7.39 -9.29 -4.03
CA LEU A 207 -8.22 -8.42 -4.86
C LEU A 207 -8.77 -7.24 -4.06
N ASN A 208 -9.34 -7.47 -2.87
CA ASN A 208 -9.86 -6.40 -2.02
C ASN A 208 -8.78 -5.37 -1.69
N TYR A 209 -7.58 -5.82 -1.33
CA TYR A 209 -6.48 -4.93 -1.04
C TYR A 209 -6.05 -4.09 -2.26
N LEU A 210 -5.97 -4.71 -3.44
CA LEU A 210 -5.66 -4.00 -4.68
C LEU A 210 -6.75 -2.98 -5.03
N ILE A 211 -8.01 -3.32 -4.82
CA ILE A 211 -9.15 -2.44 -4.98
C ILE A 211 -9.03 -1.22 -4.05
N GLU A 212 -8.82 -1.44 -2.75
CA GLU A 212 -8.68 -0.36 -1.78
C GLU A 212 -7.51 0.58 -2.09
N THR A 213 -6.39 0.04 -2.59
CA THR A 213 -5.17 0.82 -2.80
C THR A 213 -5.05 1.43 -4.19
N GLN A 214 -5.65 0.83 -5.23
CA GLN A 214 -5.43 1.19 -6.64
C GLN A 214 -6.67 1.72 -7.37
N MET A 215 -7.89 1.50 -6.83
CA MET A 215 -9.13 1.61 -7.60
C MET A 215 -9.68 3.00 -7.89
N ARG A 216 -9.11 4.06 -7.40
CA ARG A 216 -9.64 5.39 -7.77
C ARG A 216 -9.12 5.92 -9.11
N MET A 217 -8.40 5.09 -9.86
CA MET A 217 -7.93 5.39 -11.21
C MET A 217 -8.77 4.77 -12.34
N MET A 218 -9.84 4.02 -12.02
CA MET A 218 -10.64 3.29 -13.02
C MET A 218 -12.04 3.88 -13.26
N HIS A 219 -12.25 5.16 -12.99
CA HIS A 219 -13.48 5.87 -13.37
C HIS A 219 -13.19 7.04 -14.27
#